data_88590e8024d90d2f577a13c2209d57f5
#
_entry.id   88590e8024d90d2f577a13c2209d57f5
#
_cell.length_a   1.000
_cell.length_b   1.000
_cell.length_c   1.000
_cell.angle_alpha   90.00
_cell.angle_beta   90.00
_cell.angle_gamma   90.00
#
_symmetry.space_group_name_H-M   'P 1'
#
loop_
_entity.id
_entity.type
_entity.pdbx_description
1 polymer ?
#
loop_
_entity_poly.entity_id
_entity_poly.type
_entity_poly.pdbx_seq_one_letter_code
_entity_poly.pdbx_strand_id
1 'polypeptide(L)'
;MKKSKLPKQALIILSIALVLVISTVMWSSAQITQDTEEEVQSTLRDVATQNALIVQQELRENFNLLYSLADAISVSPDAVNAKSIAAQLGSFVSTYEFKRIGFVSPDGQVISTDGYVQDLSSRDFFKDGMQGLPGITNTLQDRLGTPEPINVFSIPVYDQSDSIIGVLFATYRNQHFEEILGVQSFNNQGFSCLVTVSYTHLTLPTIRL
;
A
#
# COMPACT_ATOMS: atom_id res chain seq x y z
N MET A 1 -78.40 8.70 -4.71
CA MET A 1 -77.20 7.93 -5.02
C MET A 1 -77.16 6.64 -4.21
N LYS A 2 -77.36 5.48 -4.86
CA LYS A 2 -77.34 4.16 -4.20
C LYS A 2 -75.92 3.72 -3.95
N LYS A 3 -75.46 3.70 -2.69
CA LYS A 3 -74.17 3.08 -2.32
C LYS A 3 -74.29 1.55 -2.55
N SER A 4 -73.68 1.05 -3.62
CA SER A 4 -73.56 -0.39 -3.82
C SER A 4 -72.58 -0.95 -2.78
N LYS A 5 -73.10 -1.75 -1.86
CA LYS A 5 -72.25 -2.48 -0.90
C LYS A 5 -71.59 -3.64 -1.68
N LEU A 6 -70.29 -3.66 -1.76
CA LEU A 6 -69.55 -4.82 -2.33
C LEU A 6 -69.99 -6.11 -1.60
N PRO A 7 -70.22 -7.22 -2.33
CA PRO A 7 -70.56 -8.48 -1.69
C PRO A 7 -69.38 -8.98 -0.83
N LYS A 8 -69.68 -9.55 0.35
CA LYS A 8 -68.64 -10.01 1.31
C LYS A 8 -67.61 -10.94 0.65
N GLN A 9 -68.01 -11.72 -0.34
CA GLN A 9 -67.08 -12.59 -1.10
C GLN A 9 -66.06 -11.83 -1.90
N ALA A 10 -66.42 -10.70 -2.51
CA ALA A 10 -65.50 -9.85 -3.25
C ALA A 10 -64.47 -9.18 -2.33
N LEU A 11 -64.84 -8.82 -1.11
CA LEU A 11 -63.95 -8.30 -0.06
C LEU A 11 -62.91 -9.35 0.41
N ILE A 12 -63.31 -10.60 0.55
CA ILE A 12 -62.42 -11.72 0.90
C ILE A 12 -61.41 -12.00 -0.21
N ILE A 13 -61.89 -12.05 -1.45
CA ILE A 13 -60.99 -12.28 -2.60
C ILE A 13 -59.98 -11.11 -2.73
N LEU A 14 -60.41 -9.88 -2.54
CA LEU A 14 -59.53 -8.70 -2.59
C LEU A 14 -58.48 -8.72 -1.46
N SER A 15 -58.86 -9.18 -0.25
CA SER A 15 -57.89 -9.27 0.85
C SER A 15 -56.88 -10.39 0.63
N ILE A 16 -57.26 -11.52 0.08
CA ILE A 16 -56.34 -12.61 -0.27
C ILE A 16 -55.37 -12.15 -1.39
N ALA A 17 -55.91 -11.51 -2.42
CA ALA A 17 -55.06 -10.97 -3.48
C ALA A 17 -54.06 -9.94 -2.96
N LEU A 18 -54.46 -9.06 -2.04
CA LEU A 18 -53.59 -8.09 -1.40
C LEU A 18 -52.45 -8.74 -0.59
N VAL A 19 -52.81 -9.77 0.19
CA VAL A 19 -51.80 -10.52 0.99
C VAL A 19 -50.79 -11.22 0.07
N LEU A 20 -51.23 -11.81 -1.03
CA LEU A 20 -50.36 -12.44 -2.01
C LEU A 20 -49.40 -11.43 -2.66
N VAL A 21 -49.91 -10.27 -3.05
CA VAL A 21 -49.06 -9.18 -3.61
C VAL A 21 -48.02 -8.72 -2.58
N ILE A 22 -48.42 -8.48 -1.34
CA ILE A 22 -47.51 -8.07 -0.27
C ILE A 22 -46.43 -9.14 -0.05
N SER A 23 -46.82 -10.42 0.03
CA SER A 23 -45.87 -11.51 0.26
C SER A 23 -44.87 -11.67 -0.90
N THR A 24 -45.30 -11.53 -2.15
CA THR A 24 -44.41 -11.59 -3.30
C THR A 24 -43.45 -10.40 -3.35
N VAL A 25 -43.90 -9.18 -3.04
CA VAL A 25 -43.05 -7.98 -2.95
C VAL A 25 -42.02 -8.12 -1.83
N MET A 26 -42.44 -8.58 -0.65
CA MET A 26 -41.52 -8.81 0.46
C MET A 26 -40.45 -9.85 0.14
N TRP A 27 -40.83 -10.96 -0.50
CA TRP A 27 -39.88 -11.99 -0.88
C TRP A 27 -38.93 -11.51 -1.97
N SER A 28 -39.43 -10.86 -3.00
CA SER A 28 -38.59 -10.25 -4.06
C SER A 28 -37.63 -9.21 -3.49
N SER A 29 -38.07 -8.37 -2.58
CA SER A 29 -37.21 -7.37 -1.92
C SER A 29 -36.08 -8.03 -1.10
N ALA A 30 -36.38 -9.11 -0.36
CA ALA A 30 -35.37 -9.83 0.40
C ALA A 30 -34.31 -10.48 -0.49
N GLN A 31 -34.71 -11.09 -1.61
CA GLN A 31 -33.75 -11.66 -2.57
C GLN A 31 -32.87 -10.58 -3.22
N ILE A 32 -33.46 -9.49 -3.69
CA ILE A 32 -32.70 -8.40 -4.29
C ILE A 32 -31.65 -7.85 -3.32
N THR A 33 -31.98 -7.72 -2.03
CA THR A 33 -31.03 -7.23 -1.03
C THR A 33 -29.87 -8.20 -0.84
N GLN A 34 -30.15 -9.50 -0.78
CA GLN A 34 -29.13 -10.54 -0.59
C GLN A 34 -28.20 -10.64 -1.80
N ASP A 35 -28.76 -10.67 -3.02
CA ASP A 35 -27.99 -10.72 -4.27
C ASP A 35 -27.08 -9.48 -4.40
N THR A 36 -27.59 -8.30 -4.02
CA THR A 36 -26.81 -7.06 -4.05
C THR A 36 -25.66 -7.06 -3.03
N GLU A 37 -25.87 -7.60 -1.83
CA GLU A 37 -24.81 -7.70 -0.82
C GLU A 37 -23.70 -8.66 -1.27
N GLU A 38 -24.04 -9.80 -1.85
CA GLU A 38 -23.05 -10.76 -2.38
C GLU A 38 -22.27 -10.16 -3.56
N GLU A 39 -22.92 -9.46 -4.47
CA GLU A 39 -22.28 -8.78 -5.60
C GLU A 39 -21.32 -7.67 -5.12
N VAL A 40 -21.72 -6.86 -4.14
CA VAL A 40 -20.88 -5.82 -3.55
C VAL A 40 -19.67 -6.43 -2.85
N GLN A 41 -19.84 -7.50 -2.06
CA GLN A 41 -18.73 -8.18 -1.40
C GLN A 41 -17.76 -8.81 -2.39
N SER A 42 -18.26 -9.41 -3.46
CA SER A 42 -17.43 -9.95 -4.54
C SER A 42 -16.62 -8.85 -5.20
N THR A 43 -17.27 -7.75 -5.57
CA THR A 43 -16.61 -6.59 -6.20
C THR A 43 -15.54 -5.98 -5.29
N LEU A 44 -15.84 -5.82 -3.99
CA LEU A 44 -14.86 -5.33 -3.01
C LEU A 44 -13.63 -6.24 -2.90
N ARG A 45 -13.84 -7.56 -2.90
CA ARG A 45 -12.75 -8.54 -2.87
C ARG A 45 -11.91 -8.48 -4.13
N ASP A 46 -12.52 -8.35 -5.29
CA ASP A 46 -11.81 -8.25 -6.57
C ASP A 46 -10.97 -6.97 -6.64
N VAL A 47 -11.52 -5.83 -6.24
CA VAL A 47 -10.80 -4.55 -6.14
C VAL A 47 -9.63 -4.65 -5.16
N ALA A 48 -9.86 -5.24 -3.97
CA ALA A 48 -8.79 -5.41 -2.99
C ALA A 48 -7.67 -6.33 -3.51
N THR A 49 -8.03 -7.40 -4.23
CA THR A 49 -7.06 -8.31 -4.85
C THR A 49 -6.25 -7.62 -5.95
N GLN A 50 -6.90 -6.85 -6.82
CA GLN A 50 -6.21 -6.08 -7.85
C GLN A 50 -5.26 -5.05 -7.24
N ASN A 51 -5.70 -4.32 -6.24
CA ASN A 51 -4.86 -3.33 -5.55
C ASN A 51 -3.66 -4.00 -4.85
N ALA A 52 -3.86 -5.17 -4.24
CA ALA A 52 -2.78 -5.93 -3.65
C ALA A 52 -1.73 -6.39 -4.69
N LEU A 53 -2.17 -6.80 -5.89
CA LEU A 53 -1.26 -7.15 -6.98
C LEU A 53 -0.45 -5.95 -7.49
N ILE A 54 -1.08 -4.77 -7.61
CA ILE A 54 -0.42 -3.53 -8.02
C ILE A 54 0.68 -3.18 -6.99
N VAL A 55 0.35 -3.16 -5.70
CA VAL A 55 1.33 -2.89 -4.64
C VAL A 55 2.44 -3.93 -4.65
N GLN A 56 2.11 -5.22 -4.80
CA GLN A 56 3.13 -6.28 -4.87
C GLN A 56 4.08 -6.11 -6.07
N GLN A 57 3.57 -5.69 -7.20
CA GLN A 57 4.39 -5.39 -8.37
C GLN A 57 5.33 -4.22 -8.11
N GLU A 58 4.81 -3.11 -7.57
CA GLU A 58 5.59 -1.94 -7.20
C GLU A 58 6.72 -2.27 -6.21
N LEU A 59 6.40 -3.02 -5.16
CA LEU A 59 7.41 -3.48 -4.20
C LEU A 59 8.50 -4.30 -4.88
N ARG A 60 8.12 -5.21 -5.78
CA ARG A 60 9.07 -6.06 -6.53
C ARG A 60 9.98 -5.25 -7.44
N GLU A 61 9.43 -4.27 -8.15
CA GLU A 61 10.21 -3.40 -9.03
C GLU A 61 11.22 -2.57 -8.23
N ASN A 62 10.82 -2.04 -7.09
CA ASN A 62 11.70 -1.29 -6.19
C ASN A 62 12.83 -2.16 -5.62
N PHE A 63 12.53 -3.39 -5.20
CA PHE A 63 13.58 -4.32 -4.76
C PHE A 63 14.53 -4.72 -5.89
N ASN A 64 14.02 -5.03 -7.09
CA ASN A 64 14.83 -5.37 -8.24
C ASN A 64 15.80 -4.24 -8.62
N LEU A 65 15.32 -3.00 -8.57
CA LEU A 65 16.17 -1.84 -8.77
C LEU A 65 17.28 -1.78 -7.72
N LEU A 66 16.93 -1.91 -6.44
CA LEU A 66 17.93 -1.86 -5.36
C LEU A 66 18.96 -2.98 -5.51
N TYR A 67 18.55 -4.20 -5.86
CA TYR A 67 19.50 -5.30 -6.13
C TYR A 67 20.44 -4.97 -7.30
N SER A 68 19.92 -4.40 -8.38
CA SER A 68 20.76 -3.98 -9.52
C SER A 68 21.79 -2.90 -9.12
N LEU A 69 21.39 -1.98 -8.23
CA LEU A 69 22.28 -0.95 -7.70
C LEU A 69 23.31 -1.54 -6.72
N ALA A 70 22.91 -2.51 -5.90
CA ALA A 70 23.80 -3.21 -4.98
C ALA A 70 24.88 -4.00 -5.74
N ASP A 71 24.51 -4.68 -6.83
CA ASP A 71 25.45 -5.37 -7.71
C ASP A 71 26.48 -4.40 -8.31
N ALA A 72 26.04 -3.23 -8.73
CA ALA A 72 26.96 -2.21 -9.26
C ALA A 72 27.94 -1.70 -8.18
N ILE A 73 27.51 -1.57 -6.95
CA ILE A 73 28.37 -1.20 -5.80
C ILE A 73 29.35 -2.33 -5.46
N SER A 74 28.88 -3.60 -5.50
CA SER A 74 29.67 -4.80 -5.25
C SER A 74 30.91 -4.93 -6.14
N VAL A 75 30.79 -4.55 -7.40
CA VAL A 75 31.87 -4.62 -8.39
C VAL A 75 32.98 -3.57 -8.16
N SER A 76 32.67 -2.48 -7.50
CA SER A 76 33.61 -1.37 -7.27
C SER A 76 33.49 -0.78 -5.85
N PRO A 77 33.82 -1.56 -4.79
CA PRO A 77 33.68 -1.10 -3.42
C PRO A 77 34.53 0.16 -3.11
N ASP A 78 35.70 0.31 -3.74
CA ASP A 78 36.58 1.46 -3.56
C ASP A 78 36.03 2.76 -4.21
N ALA A 79 35.07 2.63 -5.15
CA ALA A 79 34.36 3.76 -5.73
C ALA A 79 33.20 4.25 -4.84
N VAL A 80 32.94 3.56 -3.75
CA VAL A 80 31.87 3.88 -2.77
C VAL A 80 32.32 5.08 -1.91
N ASN A 81 32.40 6.24 -2.54
CA ASN A 81 32.56 7.49 -1.82
C ASN A 81 31.29 8.35 -1.98
N ALA A 82 31.08 9.27 -1.06
CA ALA A 82 29.89 10.11 -0.99
C ALA A 82 29.54 10.77 -2.34
N LYS A 83 30.55 11.19 -3.08
CA LYS A 83 30.36 11.93 -4.34
C LYS A 83 29.96 11.01 -5.49
N SER A 84 30.53 9.80 -5.57
CA SER A 84 30.19 8.84 -6.62
C SER A 84 28.83 8.22 -6.41
N ILE A 85 28.48 7.87 -5.17
CA ILE A 85 27.14 7.35 -4.81
C ILE A 85 26.07 8.41 -5.10
N ALA A 86 26.26 9.64 -4.61
CA ALA A 86 25.31 10.73 -4.87
C ALA A 86 25.10 10.98 -6.37
N ALA A 87 26.18 10.94 -7.16
CA ALA A 87 26.10 11.15 -8.61
C ALA A 87 25.43 9.98 -9.35
N GLN A 88 25.77 8.74 -9.00
CA GLN A 88 25.23 7.55 -9.66
C GLN A 88 23.77 7.27 -9.27
N LEU A 89 23.44 7.39 -7.99
CA LEU A 89 22.11 7.10 -7.47
C LEU A 89 21.12 8.27 -7.62
N GLY A 90 21.62 9.49 -7.81
CA GLY A 90 20.78 10.70 -7.89
C GLY A 90 19.77 10.66 -9.06
N SER A 91 20.15 10.10 -10.21
CA SER A 91 19.25 9.92 -11.35
C SER A 91 18.11 8.95 -11.07
N PHE A 92 18.34 7.93 -10.26
CA PHE A 92 17.34 6.94 -9.90
C PHE A 92 16.29 7.51 -8.93
N VAL A 93 16.68 8.44 -8.07
CA VAL A 93 15.76 9.12 -7.15
C VAL A 93 14.61 9.78 -7.90
N SER A 94 14.92 10.53 -8.97
CA SER A 94 13.89 11.21 -9.75
C SER A 94 13.09 10.29 -10.66
N THR A 95 13.70 9.22 -11.17
CA THR A 95 13.05 8.30 -12.10
C THR A 95 12.06 7.37 -11.39
N TYR A 96 12.38 6.94 -10.17
CA TYR A 96 11.59 5.97 -9.40
C TYR A 96 10.87 6.59 -8.21
N GLU A 97 10.77 7.92 -8.18
CA GLU A 97 10.03 8.68 -7.17
C GLU A 97 10.47 8.44 -5.71
N PHE A 98 11.69 7.94 -5.52
CA PHE A 98 12.26 7.86 -4.19
C PHE A 98 12.53 9.25 -3.61
N LYS A 99 12.36 9.40 -2.32
CA LYS A 99 12.79 10.60 -1.62
C LYS A 99 14.33 10.70 -1.58
N ARG A 100 14.97 9.57 -1.29
CA ARG A 100 16.43 9.39 -1.29
C ARG A 100 16.81 7.93 -1.45
N ILE A 101 18.02 7.73 -1.92
CA ILE A 101 18.71 6.45 -1.89
C ILE A 101 20.02 6.66 -1.14
N GLY A 102 20.45 5.71 -0.34
CA GLY A 102 21.68 5.80 0.42
C GLY A 102 22.30 4.44 0.72
N PHE A 103 23.58 4.48 1.02
CA PHE A 103 24.36 3.33 1.44
C PHE A 103 24.83 3.56 2.88
N VAL A 104 24.70 2.54 3.72
CA VAL A 104 25.16 2.53 5.09
C VAL A 104 26.30 1.55 5.20
N SER A 105 27.49 2.05 5.55
CA SER A 105 28.68 1.23 5.77
C SER A 105 28.55 0.39 7.06
N PRO A 106 29.40 -0.65 7.26
CA PRO A 106 29.28 -1.54 8.40
C PRO A 106 29.42 -0.84 9.77
N ASP A 107 30.08 0.31 9.82
CA ASP A 107 30.19 1.17 11.00
C ASP A 107 28.95 2.05 11.26
N GLY A 108 27.89 1.92 10.43
CA GLY A 108 26.65 2.65 10.57
C GLY A 108 26.62 4.03 9.92
N GLN A 109 27.70 4.44 9.24
CA GLN A 109 27.75 5.75 8.58
C GLN A 109 26.97 5.72 7.26
N VAL A 110 26.07 6.69 7.07
CA VAL A 110 25.29 6.81 5.86
C VAL A 110 25.92 7.78 4.86
N ILE A 111 25.85 7.40 3.60
CA ILE A 111 26.07 8.27 2.46
C ILE A 111 24.79 8.24 1.63
N SER A 112 24.14 9.39 1.42
CA SER A 112 22.86 9.48 0.71
C SER A 112 22.89 10.49 -0.42
N THR A 113 21.94 10.35 -1.35
CA THR A 113 21.82 11.21 -2.54
C THR A 113 21.48 12.66 -2.23
N ASP A 114 20.90 12.92 -1.06
CA ASP A 114 20.61 14.26 -0.56
C ASP A 114 21.73 14.84 0.33
N GLY A 115 22.89 14.18 0.38
CA GLY A 115 24.06 14.62 1.12
C GLY A 115 23.97 14.45 2.63
N TYR A 116 23.01 13.70 3.12
CA TYR A 116 22.86 13.45 4.55
C TYR A 116 23.96 12.52 5.06
N VAL A 117 24.57 12.91 6.17
CA VAL A 117 25.58 12.12 6.88
C VAL A 117 25.09 11.95 8.32
N GLN A 118 24.77 10.72 8.71
CA GLN A 118 24.31 10.36 10.05
C GLN A 118 24.66 8.91 10.37
N ASP A 119 24.78 8.61 11.64
CA ASP A 119 24.87 7.22 12.12
C ASP A 119 23.48 6.56 12.15
N LEU A 120 23.33 5.49 11.40
CA LEU A 120 22.10 4.69 11.31
C LEU A 120 22.25 3.30 11.95
N SER A 121 23.34 3.03 12.67
CA SER A 121 23.63 1.73 13.31
C SER A 121 22.52 1.23 14.26
N SER A 122 21.77 2.16 14.87
CA SER A 122 20.68 1.84 15.77
C SER A 122 19.36 1.44 15.07
N ARG A 123 19.27 1.64 13.75
CA ARG A 123 18.04 1.39 12.98
C ARG A 123 17.85 -0.10 12.72
N ASP A 124 16.58 -0.56 12.86
CA ASP A 124 16.26 -1.97 12.68
C ASP A 124 16.52 -2.43 11.25
N PHE A 125 16.14 -1.63 10.22
CA PHE A 125 16.41 -1.98 8.83
C PHE A 125 17.91 -2.15 8.52
N PHE A 126 18.79 -1.42 9.22
CA PHE A 126 20.23 -1.59 9.10
C PHE A 126 20.70 -2.88 9.76
N LYS A 127 20.23 -3.14 10.98
CA LYS A 127 20.56 -4.38 11.71
C LYS A 127 20.14 -5.63 10.95
N ASP A 128 18.89 -5.61 10.40
CA ASP A 128 18.35 -6.69 9.60
C ASP A 128 19.16 -6.87 8.31
N GLY A 129 19.47 -5.78 7.62
CA GLY A 129 20.30 -5.80 6.42
C GLY A 129 21.70 -6.34 6.67
N MET A 130 22.35 -6.01 7.78
CA MET A 130 23.64 -6.57 8.19
C MET A 130 23.57 -8.06 8.59
N GLN A 131 22.37 -8.61 8.80
CA GLN A 131 22.13 -10.04 8.96
C GLN A 131 21.75 -10.74 7.64
N GLY A 132 21.78 -10.03 6.52
CA GLY A 132 21.42 -10.56 5.22
C GLY A 132 19.92 -10.56 4.93
N LEU A 133 19.11 -9.86 5.73
CA LEU A 133 17.66 -9.81 5.59
C LEU A 133 17.24 -8.53 4.86
N PRO A 134 16.75 -8.64 3.62
CA PRO A 134 16.12 -7.52 2.94
C PRO A 134 14.73 -7.25 3.55
N GLY A 135 14.28 -6.01 3.50
CA GLY A 135 12.98 -5.68 4.05
C GLY A 135 12.46 -4.30 3.70
N ILE A 136 11.23 -4.07 4.10
CA ILE A 136 10.58 -2.77 4.09
C ILE A 136 10.11 -2.44 5.51
N THR A 137 10.35 -1.23 5.95
CA THR A 137 9.89 -0.80 7.28
C THR A 137 8.39 -0.52 7.30
N ASN A 138 7.78 -0.61 8.47
CA ASN A 138 6.52 0.11 8.71
C ASN A 138 6.74 1.61 8.51
N THR A 139 5.63 2.36 8.39
CA THR A 139 5.72 3.81 8.26
C THR A 139 6.49 4.44 9.42
N LEU A 140 7.53 5.17 9.08
CA LEU A 140 8.39 5.89 10.02
C LEU A 140 8.26 7.38 9.78
N GLN A 141 8.56 8.19 10.81
CA GLN A 141 8.80 9.61 10.59
C GLN A 141 10.22 9.81 10.06
N ASP A 142 10.34 10.52 8.95
CA ASP A 142 11.65 10.91 8.43
C ASP A 142 12.35 11.82 9.46
N ARG A 143 13.55 11.44 9.83
CA ARG A 143 14.41 12.25 10.72
C ARG A 143 15.49 13.00 9.95
N LEU A 144 15.55 12.78 8.64
CA LEU A 144 16.52 13.36 7.74
C LEU A 144 15.81 14.38 6.85
N GLY A 145 15.76 15.63 7.26
CA GLY A 145 15.08 16.71 6.52
C GLY A 145 13.72 17.07 7.10
N THR A 146 12.74 17.38 6.24
CA THR A 146 11.38 17.70 6.67
C THR A 146 10.70 16.45 7.21
N PRO A 147 10.17 16.48 8.46
CA PRO A 147 9.45 15.34 9.02
C PRO A 147 8.21 15.01 8.17
N GLU A 148 8.22 13.82 7.58
CA GLU A 148 7.09 13.28 6.82
C GLU A 148 7.02 11.75 6.99
N PRO A 149 5.85 11.12 6.80
CA PRO A 149 5.71 9.68 6.84
C PRO A 149 6.44 9.03 5.66
N ILE A 150 7.32 8.08 5.97
CA ILE A 150 8.12 7.36 4.98
C ILE A 150 8.14 5.86 5.25
N ASN A 151 8.41 5.08 4.21
CA ASN A 151 8.83 3.69 4.29
C ASN A 151 10.26 3.57 3.78
N VAL A 152 11.05 2.68 4.36
CA VAL A 152 12.43 2.43 3.97
C VAL A 152 12.54 1.02 3.43
N PHE A 153 12.91 0.89 2.18
CA PHE A 153 13.37 -0.36 1.57
C PHE A 153 14.82 -0.55 1.89
N SER A 154 15.24 -1.72 2.27
CA SER A 154 16.64 -2.02 2.58
C SER A 154 17.04 -3.39 2.08
N ILE A 155 18.25 -3.48 1.57
CA ILE A 155 18.88 -4.74 1.14
C ILE A 155 20.33 -4.79 1.59
N PRO A 156 20.86 -5.98 1.91
CA PRO A 156 22.28 -6.17 2.12
C PRO A 156 23.06 -5.99 0.81
N VAL A 157 24.26 -5.44 0.91
CA VAL A 157 25.21 -5.37 -0.20
C VAL A 157 26.37 -6.29 0.11
N TYR A 158 26.66 -7.20 -0.80
CA TYR A 158 27.72 -8.18 -0.68
C TYR A 158 28.93 -7.78 -1.52
N ASP A 159 30.12 -8.19 -1.11
CA ASP A 159 31.30 -8.15 -1.94
C ASP A 159 31.44 -9.45 -2.79
N GLN A 160 32.52 -9.54 -3.56
CA GLN A 160 32.80 -10.72 -4.38
C GLN A 160 33.10 -11.99 -3.56
N SER A 161 33.29 -11.88 -2.26
CA SER A 161 33.53 -12.99 -1.32
C SER A 161 32.28 -13.36 -0.49
N ASP A 162 31.10 -12.91 -0.90
CA ASP A 162 29.83 -13.06 -0.20
C ASP A 162 29.81 -12.47 1.24
N SER A 163 30.69 -11.50 1.51
CA SER A 163 30.70 -10.78 2.78
C SER A 163 29.84 -9.52 2.67
N ILE A 164 29.02 -9.24 3.72
CA ILE A 164 28.20 -8.04 3.73
C ILE A 164 29.09 -6.81 3.98
N ILE A 165 29.14 -5.91 2.99
CA ILE A 165 29.92 -4.68 3.03
C ILE A 165 29.10 -3.44 3.41
N GLY A 166 27.79 -3.62 3.64
CA GLY A 166 26.88 -2.57 4.06
C GLY A 166 25.44 -2.84 3.67
N VAL A 167 24.61 -1.83 3.83
CA VAL A 167 23.17 -1.88 3.53
C VAL A 167 22.81 -0.75 2.57
N LEU A 168 22.25 -1.09 1.42
CA LEU A 168 21.65 -0.12 0.50
C LEU A 168 20.19 0.09 0.92
N PHE A 169 19.76 1.34 0.98
CA PHE A 169 18.38 1.66 1.30
C PHE A 169 17.81 2.73 0.37
N ALA A 170 16.49 2.67 0.16
CA ALA A 170 15.73 3.71 -0.50
C ALA A 170 14.55 4.12 0.38
N THR A 171 14.29 5.42 0.41
CA THR A 171 13.20 6.01 1.18
C THR A 171 12.08 6.42 0.24
N TYR A 172 10.89 5.96 0.57
CA TYR A 172 9.66 6.22 -0.18
C TYR A 172 8.71 7.07 0.64
N ARG A 173 8.04 8.05 0.02
CA ARG A 173 6.99 8.81 0.70
C ARG A 173 5.75 7.94 0.82
N ASN A 174 5.12 7.96 1.97
CA ASN A 174 3.89 7.20 2.19
C ASN A 174 2.76 7.62 1.24
N GLN A 175 2.72 8.91 0.89
CA GLN A 175 1.76 9.47 -0.07
C GLN A 175 1.75 8.74 -1.41
N HIS A 176 2.87 8.21 -1.86
CA HIS A 176 2.94 7.46 -3.12
C HIS A 176 2.07 6.19 -3.08
N PHE A 177 2.05 5.45 -1.97
CA PHE A 177 1.15 4.30 -1.82
C PHE A 177 -0.33 4.73 -1.78
N GLU A 178 -0.62 5.91 -1.23
CA GLU A 178 -1.96 6.48 -1.25
C GLU A 178 -2.40 6.83 -2.69
N GLU A 179 -1.49 7.33 -3.52
CA GLU A 179 -1.73 7.64 -4.93
C GLU A 179 -1.96 6.37 -5.76
N ILE A 180 -1.14 5.33 -5.57
CA ILE A 180 -1.31 4.02 -6.22
C ILE A 180 -2.65 3.38 -5.84
N LEU A 181 -3.05 3.46 -4.58
CA LEU A 181 -4.29 2.89 -4.06
C LEU A 181 -5.50 3.81 -4.26
N GLY A 182 -5.29 5.06 -4.64
CA GLY A 182 -6.31 6.08 -4.84
C GLY A 182 -7.20 5.84 -6.07
N VAL A 183 -7.18 4.62 -6.63
CA VAL A 183 -8.13 4.22 -7.66
C VAL A 183 -9.53 4.38 -7.09
N GLN A 184 -10.24 5.37 -7.63
CA GLN A 184 -11.59 5.74 -7.28
C GLN A 184 -12.54 4.56 -7.49
N SER A 185 -12.85 3.87 -6.40
CA SER A 185 -13.82 2.77 -6.40
C SER A 185 -15.20 3.32 -6.09
N PHE A 186 -16.24 2.75 -6.71
CA PHE A 186 -17.64 3.09 -6.41
C PHE A 186 -18.03 4.57 -6.62
N ASN A 187 -17.73 5.16 -7.78
CA ASN A 187 -18.06 6.57 -8.07
C ASN A 187 -17.53 7.56 -7.01
N ASN A 188 -16.29 7.43 -6.59
CA ASN A 188 -15.66 8.22 -5.54
C ASN A 188 -16.24 8.05 -4.12
N GLN A 189 -16.99 6.99 -3.86
CA GLN A 189 -17.55 6.72 -2.54
C GLN A 189 -16.78 5.66 -1.74
N GLY A 190 -15.80 5.00 -2.37
CA GLY A 190 -14.94 4.00 -1.75
C GLY A 190 -13.49 4.45 -1.71
N PHE A 191 -12.72 3.90 -0.77
CA PHE A 191 -11.28 4.07 -0.69
C PHE A 191 -10.60 2.74 -0.36
N SER A 192 -9.37 2.60 -0.82
CA SER A 192 -8.49 1.47 -0.47
C SER A 192 -7.45 1.93 0.53
N CYS A 193 -7.08 1.08 1.47
CA CYS A 193 -6.01 1.36 2.42
C CYS A 193 -5.08 0.16 2.56
N LEU A 194 -3.81 0.43 2.84
CA LEU A 194 -2.82 -0.55 3.25
C LEU A 194 -2.78 -0.61 4.77
N VAL A 195 -2.87 -1.83 5.32
CA VAL A 195 -2.79 -2.06 6.76
C VAL A 195 -1.57 -2.94 7.03
N THR A 196 -0.72 -2.52 7.96
CA THR A 196 0.42 -3.34 8.39
C THR A 196 -0.05 -4.50 9.27
N VAL A 197 0.74 -5.58 9.34
CA VAL A 197 0.44 -6.76 10.15
C VAL A 197 0.28 -6.41 11.65
N SER A 198 0.89 -5.34 12.11
CA SER A 198 0.77 -4.83 13.50
C SER A 198 -0.42 -3.90 13.73
N TYR A 199 -1.33 -3.78 12.76
CA TYR A 199 -2.50 -2.88 12.80
C TYR A 199 -2.17 -1.39 13.04
N THR A 200 -0.95 -0.98 12.78
CA THR A 200 -0.59 0.44 12.78
C THR A 200 -1.04 1.03 11.45
N HIS A 201 -2.04 1.90 11.50
CA HIS A 201 -2.60 2.55 10.32
C HIS A 201 -1.53 3.34 9.56
N LEU A 202 -1.38 3.04 8.28
CA LEU A 202 -0.98 4.03 7.32
C LEU A 202 -2.17 5.00 7.23
N THR A 203 -1.96 6.25 7.61
CA THR A 203 -2.97 7.28 7.81
C THR A 203 -4.16 7.21 6.86
N LEU A 204 -5.35 6.97 7.41
CA LEU A 204 -6.60 7.12 6.68
C LEU A 204 -6.89 8.63 6.50
N PRO A 205 -7.26 9.10 5.31
CA PRO A 205 -7.88 10.39 5.18
C PRO A 205 -9.21 10.37 5.94
N THR A 206 -9.36 11.25 6.93
CA THR A 206 -10.58 11.36 7.73
C THR A 206 -11.66 11.97 6.86
N ILE A 207 -12.61 11.15 6.41
CA ILE A 207 -13.84 11.67 5.81
C ILE A 207 -14.69 12.20 6.95
N ARG A 208 -14.84 13.52 7.03
CA ARG A 208 -15.92 14.13 7.80
C ARG A 208 -17.20 13.99 6.98
N LEU A 209 -18.14 13.21 7.49
CA LEU A 209 -19.53 13.24 7.07
C LEU A 209 -20.19 14.56 7.51
#